data_50924d4b0fdff7ee0d5420ae87a39dc6
#
_entry.id   50924d4b0fdff7ee0d5420ae87a39dc6
#
_cell.length_a   1.000
_cell.length_b   1.000
_cell.length_c   1.000
_cell.angle_alpha   90.00
_cell.angle_beta   90.00
_cell.angle_gamma   90.00
#
_symmetry.space_group_name_H-M   'P 1'
#
loop_
_entity.id
_entity.type
_entity.pdbx_description
1 polymer ?
#
loop_
_entity_poly.entity_id
_entity_poly.type
_entity_poly.pdbx_seq_one_letter_code
_entity_poly.pdbx_strand_id
1 'polypeptide(L)'
;KGLTTEGGFRVPMLMRWPGHVKAGTIINDITSHIDWVPTLLAAANDGKDSGIQDALKKGGFKADGKTFKAHLDGYNQLDLLTGKTAKGDGPRQELFYFDAGGDLNAVRWQKWKISFTEMSGALPTAWKKTPSWPIITNIRLDPYERWQDQSQMYLH
;
A
#
# COMPACT_ATOMS: atom_id res chain seq x y z
N LYS A 1 13.15 10.05 1.58
CA LYS A 1 12.22 10.19 0.45
C LYS A 1 12.87 9.62 -0.80
N GLY A 2 12.04 9.05 -1.71
CA GLY A 2 12.55 8.44 -2.94
C GLY A 2 13.07 7.01 -2.78
N LEU A 3 12.99 6.43 -1.59
CA LEU A 3 13.34 5.06 -1.32
C LEU A 3 12.08 4.20 -1.23
N THR A 4 12.17 2.94 -1.64
CA THR A 4 11.09 1.95 -1.51
C THR A 4 11.15 1.18 -0.18
N THR A 5 11.99 1.60 0.75
CA THR A 5 12.01 1.10 2.13
C THR A 5 10.77 1.56 2.91
N GLU A 6 10.41 0.86 3.97
CA GLU A 6 9.28 1.24 4.85
C GLU A 6 9.40 2.69 5.35
N GLY A 7 10.60 3.12 5.76
CA GLY A 7 10.84 4.49 6.20
C GLY A 7 10.68 5.56 5.12
N GLY A 8 10.81 5.18 3.85
CA GLY A 8 10.59 6.08 2.70
C GLY A 8 9.16 6.09 2.19
N PHE A 9 8.42 5.02 2.39
CA PHE A 9 7.12 4.76 1.77
C PHE A 9 5.95 4.78 2.75
N ARG A 10 6.14 4.23 3.94
CA ARG A 10 5.10 4.14 4.96
C ARG A 10 4.88 5.49 5.64
N VAL A 11 3.61 5.88 5.76
CA VAL A 11 3.19 7.10 6.46
C VAL A 11 2.10 6.77 7.48
N PRO A 12 2.05 7.45 8.64
CA PRO A 12 0.93 7.33 9.56
C PRO A 12 -0.31 8.00 8.97
N MET A 13 -1.48 7.45 9.29
CA MET A 13 -2.77 8.01 8.93
C MET A 13 -3.63 8.16 10.17
N LEU A 14 -4.32 9.29 10.29
CA LEU A 14 -5.28 9.59 11.34
C LEU A 14 -6.64 9.86 10.72
N MET A 15 -7.67 9.27 11.30
CA MET A 15 -9.05 9.44 10.85
C MET A 15 -9.95 9.81 12.03
N ARG A 16 -10.89 10.73 11.80
CA ARG A 16 -11.97 11.03 12.71
C ARG A 16 -13.30 10.96 11.96
N TRP A 17 -14.14 10.00 12.34
CA TRP A 17 -15.48 9.83 11.77
C TRP A 17 -16.47 9.38 12.85
N PRO A 18 -17.01 10.34 13.61
CA PRO A 18 -17.94 10.05 14.72
C PRO A 18 -19.14 9.25 14.26
N GLY A 19 -19.57 8.28 15.06
CA GLY A 19 -20.69 7.39 14.73
C GLY A 19 -20.35 6.20 13.82
N HIS A 20 -19.21 6.25 13.12
CA HIS A 20 -18.78 5.18 12.19
C HIS A 20 -17.49 4.50 12.63
N VAL A 21 -16.50 5.26 13.06
CA VAL A 21 -15.20 4.75 13.52
C VAL A 21 -15.08 4.94 15.02
N LYS A 22 -14.86 3.84 15.74
CA LYS A 22 -14.71 3.87 17.21
C LYS A 22 -13.43 4.63 17.58
N ALA A 23 -13.54 5.54 18.54
CA ALA A 23 -12.39 6.27 19.07
C ALA A 23 -11.34 5.31 19.66
N GLY A 24 -10.05 5.63 19.47
CA GLY A 24 -8.95 4.80 19.95
C GLY A 24 -8.72 3.51 19.16
N THR A 25 -9.41 3.31 18.01
CA THR A 25 -9.15 2.16 17.13
C THR A 25 -7.77 2.30 16.49
N ILE A 26 -6.97 1.23 16.57
CA ILE A 26 -5.68 1.10 15.89
C ILE A 26 -5.81 -0.01 14.85
N ILE A 27 -5.49 0.29 13.59
CA ILE A 27 -5.50 -0.62 12.46
C ILE A 27 -4.08 -0.68 11.91
N ASN A 28 -3.53 -1.90 11.80
CA ASN A 28 -2.19 -2.16 11.27
C ASN A 28 -2.23 -2.97 9.97
N ASP A 29 -3.42 -3.13 9.41
CA ASP A 29 -3.62 -3.74 8.10
C ASP A 29 -3.00 -2.88 7.01
N ILE A 30 -2.68 -3.50 5.88
CA ILE A 30 -2.14 -2.76 4.74
C ILE A 30 -3.25 -1.89 4.16
N THR A 31 -3.00 -0.61 4.06
CA THR A 31 -3.82 0.36 3.34
C THR A 31 -2.94 1.20 2.43
N SER A 32 -3.47 1.68 1.33
CA SER A 32 -2.75 2.52 0.37
C SER A 32 -3.56 3.76 0.03
N HIS A 33 -2.89 4.82 -0.42
CA HIS A 33 -3.57 6.03 -0.87
C HIS A 33 -4.55 5.77 -2.03
N ILE A 34 -4.29 4.78 -2.87
CA ILE A 34 -5.19 4.40 -3.97
C ILE A 34 -6.51 3.80 -3.48
N ASP A 35 -6.57 3.35 -2.21
CA ASP A 35 -7.78 2.77 -1.62
C ASP A 35 -8.82 3.83 -1.23
N TRP A 36 -8.42 5.11 -1.14
CA TRP A 36 -9.32 6.16 -0.68
C TRP A 36 -10.47 6.41 -1.64
N VAL A 37 -10.25 6.35 -2.94
CA VAL A 37 -11.32 6.61 -3.91
C VAL A 37 -12.45 5.59 -3.76
N PRO A 38 -12.24 4.26 -3.87
CA PRO A 38 -13.32 3.30 -3.68
C PRO A 38 -13.89 3.32 -2.26
N THR A 39 -13.09 3.57 -1.24
CA THR A 39 -13.55 3.65 0.16
C THR A 39 -14.49 4.83 0.39
N LEU A 40 -14.12 6.02 -0.10
CA LEU A 40 -14.95 7.22 0.05
C LEU A 40 -16.22 7.14 -0.78
N LEU A 41 -16.16 6.55 -1.97
CA LEU A 41 -17.35 6.30 -2.79
C LEU A 41 -18.33 5.35 -2.09
N ALA A 42 -17.84 4.27 -1.48
CA ALA A 42 -18.66 3.36 -0.69
C ALA A 42 -19.24 4.07 0.55
N ALA A 43 -18.45 4.88 1.24
CA ALA A 43 -18.91 5.65 2.39
C ALA A 43 -20.03 6.64 2.02
N ALA A 44 -19.95 7.29 0.85
CA ALA A 44 -20.96 8.20 0.34
C ALA A 44 -22.22 7.48 -0.20
N ASN A 45 -22.13 6.17 -0.48
CA ASN A 45 -23.20 5.35 -1.01
C ASN A 45 -23.75 4.34 0.04
N ASP A 46 -23.83 4.75 1.29
CA ASP A 46 -24.35 3.95 2.41
C ASP A 46 -23.65 2.58 2.57
N GLY A 47 -22.37 2.52 2.27
CA GLY A 47 -21.57 1.29 2.35
C GLY A 47 -21.68 0.36 1.14
N LYS A 48 -22.45 0.72 0.13
CA LYS A 48 -22.61 -0.08 -1.08
C LYS A 48 -21.51 0.21 -2.08
N ASP A 49 -21.10 -0.81 -2.84
CA ASP A 49 -20.21 -0.61 -3.97
C ASP A 49 -20.84 0.34 -4.99
N SER A 50 -20.08 1.32 -5.43
CA SER A 50 -20.51 2.29 -6.44
C SER A 50 -20.57 1.70 -7.86
N GLY A 51 -19.99 0.52 -8.09
CA GLY A 51 -19.85 -0.11 -9.41
C GLY A 51 -18.92 0.65 -10.39
N ILE A 52 -18.30 1.74 -9.95
CA ILE A 52 -17.43 2.58 -10.80
C ILE A 52 -16.21 1.81 -11.30
N GLN A 53 -15.59 0.99 -10.44
CA GLN A 53 -14.42 0.19 -10.82
C GLN A 53 -14.75 -0.78 -11.96
N ASP A 54 -15.90 -1.45 -11.87
CA ASP A 54 -16.36 -2.38 -12.91
C ASP A 54 -16.76 -1.67 -14.20
N ALA A 55 -17.40 -0.50 -14.10
CA ALA A 55 -17.71 0.32 -15.26
C ALA A 55 -16.44 0.79 -15.99
N LEU A 56 -15.42 1.22 -15.25
CA LEU A 56 -14.14 1.63 -15.80
C LEU A 56 -13.43 0.47 -16.52
N LYS A 57 -13.45 -0.73 -15.94
CA LYS A 57 -12.89 -1.95 -16.57
C LYS A 57 -13.62 -2.34 -17.85
N LYS A 58 -14.95 -2.15 -17.91
CA LYS A 58 -15.81 -2.53 -19.05
C LYS A 58 -15.83 -1.52 -20.20
N GLY A 59 -15.13 -0.41 -20.13
CA GLY A 59 -15.07 0.54 -21.23
C GLY A 59 -15.22 1.99 -20.87
N GLY A 60 -15.32 2.29 -19.59
CA GLY A 60 -15.32 3.64 -19.06
C GLY A 60 -16.56 4.01 -18.28
N PHE A 61 -16.43 5.03 -17.46
CA PHE A 61 -17.48 5.61 -16.66
C PHE A 61 -17.89 6.96 -17.24
N LYS A 62 -19.19 7.13 -17.46
CA LYS A 62 -19.74 8.39 -18.02
C LYS A 62 -20.22 9.29 -16.87
N ALA A 63 -19.67 10.49 -16.79
CA ALA A 63 -20.10 11.51 -15.88
C ALA A 63 -19.93 12.90 -16.53
N ASP A 64 -20.86 13.80 -16.28
CA ASP A 64 -20.84 15.18 -16.76
C ASP A 64 -20.51 15.31 -18.25
N GLY A 65 -21.17 14.47 -19.08
CA GLY A 65 -20.98 14.47 -20.54
C GLY A 65 -19.63 13.93 -21.03
N LYS A 66 -18.76 13.48 -20.14
CA LYS A 66 -17.44 12.91 -20.44
C LYS A 66 -17.38 11.43 -20.15
N THR A 67 -16.54 10.71 -20.89
CA THR A 67 -16.24 9.31 -20.63
C THR A 67 -14.84 9.20 -20.04
N PHE A 68 -14.76 8.72 -18.80
CA PHE A 68 -13.51 8.48 -18.10
C PHE A 68 -13.09 7.03 -18.33
N LYS A 69 -11.86 6.84 -18.80
CA LYS A 69 -11.22 5.53 -19.01
C LYS A 69 -9.96 5.51 -18.16
N ALA A 70 -10.07 4.97 -16.96
CA ALA A 70 -8.95 4.85 -16.03
C ALA A 70 -9.13 3.57 -15.22
N HIS A 71 -8.04 3.00 -14.72
CA HIS A 71 -8.10 1.93 -13.73
C HIS A 71 -8.11 2.52 -12.33
N LEU A 72 -8.89 1.90 -11.45
CA LEU A 72 -8.86 2.15 -10.01
C LEU A 72 -8.45 0.84 -9.34
N ASP A 73 -7.19 0.76 -8.94
CA ASP A 73 -6.58 -0.43 -8.36
C ASP A 73 -6.71 -0.47 -6.82
N GLY A 74 -7.48 0.47 -6.27
CA GLY A 74 -7.76 0.57 -4.85
C GLY A 74 -8.77 -0.48 -4.38
N TYR A 75 -8.66 -0.88 -3.13
CA TYR A 75 -9.64 -1.70 -2.43
C TYR A 75 -10.54 -0.83 -1.56
N ASN A 76 -11.81 -1.20 -1.45
CA ASN A 76 -12.71 -0.57 -0.49
C ASN A 76 -12.37 -1.04 0.92
N GLN A 77 -11.86 -0.14 1.75
CA GLN A 77 -11.43 -0.39 3.13
C GLN A 77 -12.54 -0.09 4.16
N LEU A 78 -13.75 0.26 3.73
CA LEU A 78 -14.79 0.79 4.61
C LEU A 78 -15.13 -0.17 5.76
N ASP A 79 -15.28 -1.46 5.48
CA ASP A 79 -15.64 -2.44 6.50
C ASP A 79 -14.51 -2.69 7.50
N LEU A 80 -13.26 -2.60 7.07
CA LEU A 80 -12.11 -2.62 7.96
C LEU A 80 -12.09 -1.37 8.88
N LEU A 81 -12.29 -0.19 8.31
CA LEU A 81 -12.26 1.08 9.05
C LEU A 81 -13.39 1.19 10.07
N THR A 82 -14.57 0.67 9.73
CA THR A 82 -15.76 0.67 10.61
C THR A 82 -15.80 -0.52 11.58
N GLY A 83 -14.82 -1.45 11.50
CA GLY A 83 -14.70 -2.59 12.41
C GLY A 83 -15.63 -3.75 12.08
N LYS A 84 -16.22 -3.81 10.88
CA LYS A 84 -16.99 -4.96 10.39
C LYS A 84 -16.10 -6.10 9.94
N THR A 85 -14.90 -5.79 9.43
CA THR A 85 -13.85 -6.75 9.10
C THR A 85 -12.89 -6.88 10.26
N ALA A 86 -12.49 -8.10 10.61
CA ALA A 86 -11.51 -8.35 11.66
C ALA A 86 -10.14 -7.77 11.28
N LYS A 87 -9.36 -7.37 12.29
CA LYS A 87 -7.99 -6.90 12.09
C LYS A 87 -7.11 -8.05 11.56
N GLY A 88 -6.37 -7.79 10.51
CA GLY A 88 -5.58 -8.78 9.79
C GLY A 88 -6.25 -9.34 8.53
N ASP A 89 -7.56 -9.15 8.40
CA ASP A 89 -8.37 -9.63 7.27
C ASP A 89 -8.77 -8.48 6.32
N GLY A 90 -8.06 -7.36 6.37
CA GLY A 90 -8.27 -6.24 5.48
C GLY A 90 -8.22 -6.66 4.00
N PRO A 91 -8.97 -6.00 3.11
CA PRO A 91 -9.10 -6.40 1.71
C PRO A 91 -7.78 -6.31 0.93
N ARG A 92 -6.86 -5.45 1.37
CA ARG A 92 -5.52 -5.35 0.76
C ARG A 92 -4.54 -6.22 1.53
N GLN A 93 -3.97 -7.20 0.84
CA GLN A 93 -2.95 -8.08 1.41
C GLN A 93 -1.56 -7.81 0.82
N GLU A 94 -1.50 -7.09 -0.31
CA GLU A 94 -0.27 -6.77 -1.04
C GLU A 94 -0.09 -5.27 -1.25
N LEU A 95 1.17 -4.87 -1.49
CA LEU A 95 1.54 -3.54 -1.93
C LEU A 95 2.72 -3.63 -2.90
N PHE A 96 2.58 -2.94 -4.02
CA PHE A 96 3.63 -2.83 -5.04
C PHE A 96 4.35 -1.48 -4.86
N TYR A 97 5.68 -1.53 -4.81
CA TYR A 97 6.52 -0.36 -4.64
C TYR A 97 7.19 -0.01 -5.96
N PHE A 98 6.79 1.13 -6.50
CA PHE A 98 7.38 1.68 -7.71
C PHE A 98 8.28 2.86 -7.36
N ASP A 99 9.36 3.05 -8.10
CA ASP A 99 10.16 4.25 -8.02
C ASP A 99 9.59 5.40 -8.87
N ALA A 100 10.29 6.54 -8.88
CA ALA A 100 9.87 7.71 -9.65
C ALA A 100 9.94 7.49 -11.17
N GLY A 101 10.69 6.49 -11.62
CA GLY A 101 10.79 6.09 -13.03
C GLY A 101 9.67 5.13 -13.47
N GLY A 102 8.89 4.60 -12.51
CA GLY A 102 7.85 3.61 -12.75
C GLY A 102 8.35 2.16 -12.70
N ASP A 103 9.60 1.93 -12.29
CA ASP A 103 10.13 0.58 -12.13
C ASP A 103 9.59 -0.07 -10.85
N LEU A 104 9.20 -1.34 -10.94
CA LEU A 104 8.83 -2.14 -9.77
C LEU A 104 10.07 -2.50 -8.96
N ASN A 105 10.17 -1.95 -7.77
CA ASN A 105 11.33 -2.14 -6.89
C ASN A 105 11.11 -3.18 -5.80
N ALA A 106 9.88 -3.32 -5.32
CA ALA A 106 9.55 -4.30 -4.30
C ALA A 106 8.08 -4.69 -4.34
N VAL A 107 7.76 -5.84 -3.77
CA VAL A 107 6.40 -6.30 -3.48
C VAL A 107 6.32 -6.68 -2.01
N ARG A 108 5.29 -6.18 -1.33
CA ARG A 108 4.94 -6.61 0.02
C ARG A 108 3.73 -7.55 -0.05
N TRP A 109 3.81 -8.64 0.69
CA TRP A 109 2.70 -9.52 0.98
C TRP A 109 2.60 -9.70 2.49
N GLN A 110 1.55 -9.14 3.09
CA GLN A 110 1.36 -9.14 4.55
C GLN A 110 2.62 -8.66 5.30
N LYS A 111 3.32 -9.54 6.02
CA LYS A 111 4.55 -9.25 6.76
C LYS A 111 5.83 -9.43 5.94
N TRP A 112 5.74 -9.98 4.76
CA TRP A 112 6.90 -10.26 3.90
C TRP A 112 7.03 -9.19 2.82
N LYS A 113 8.24 -8.77 2.59
CA LYS A 113 8.61 -7.87 1.51
C LYS A 113 9.72 -8.49 0.69
N ILE A 114 9.53 -8.51 -0.62
CA ILE A 114 10.52 -8.96 -1.60
C ILE A 114 11.01 -7.71 -2.33
N SER A 115 12.28 -7.40 -2.19
CA SER A 115 12.91 -6.25 -2.85
C SER A 115 13.78 -6.73 -4.00
N PHE A 116 13.51 -6.19 -5.20
CA PHE A 116 14.26 -6.48 -6.43
C PHE A 116 15.43 -5.51 -6.60
N THR A 117 15.40 -4.40 -5.87
CA THR A 117 16.43 -3.37 -5.90
C THR A 117 16.74 -2.91 -4.48
N GLU A 118 17.96 -2.49 -4.28
CA GLU A 118 18.48 -1.92 -3.05
C GLU A 118 18.93 -0.49 -3.31
N MET A 119 18.68 0.40 -2.36
CA MET A 119 19.23 1.75 -2.38
C MET A 119 20.41 1.84 -1.43
N SER A 120 21.56 2.15 -1.96
CA SER A 120 22.80 2.32 -1.21
C SER A 120 23.26 3.77 -1.17
N GLY A 121 23.87 4.19 -0.07
CA GLY A 121 24.35 5.55 0.11
C GLY A 121 23.42 6.42 0.92
N ALA A 122 23.87 7.65 1.20
CA ALA A 122 23.09 8.67 1.89
C ALA A 122 22.44 9.62 0.88
N LEU A 123 21.27 10.15 1.20
CA LEU A 123 20.69 11.23 0.42
C LEU A 123 21.61 12.46 0.46
N PRO A 124 21.91 13.12 -0.66
CA PRO A 124 21.37 12.98 -2.01
C PRO A 124 22.15 12.05 -2.95
N THR A 125 23.14 11.31 -2.46
CA THR A 125 24.07 10.49 -3.26
C THR A 125 23.67 9.03 -3.35
N ALA A 126 22.47 8.67 -2.89
CA ALA A 126 21.97 7.31 -2.95
C ALA A 126 21.84 6.83 -4.40
N TRP A 127 22.30 5.62 -4.65
CA TRP A 127 22.23 4.98 -5.96
C TRP A 127 21.51 3.63 -5.87
N LYS A 128 20.85 3.27 -6.96
CA LYS A 128 20.08 2.03 -7.09
C LYS A 128 21.01 0.88 -7.49
N LYS A 129 20.91 -0.22 -6.79
CA LYS A 129 21.64 -1.46 -7.07
C LYS A 129 20.64 -2.60 -7.27
N THR A 130 20.89 -3.45 -8.23
CA THR A 130 20.15 -4.68 -8.42
C THR A 130 20.95 -5.83 -7.81
N PRO A 131 20.49 -6.43 -6.71
CA PRO A 131 21.15 -7.59 -6.13
C PRO A 131 21.00 -8.81 -7.06
N SER A 132 21.93 -9.78 -6.97
CA SER A 132 21.86 -11.02 -7.75
C SER A 132 20.63 -11.89 -7.42
N TRP A 133 20.08 -11.72 -6.23
CA TRP A 133 18.88 -12.37 -5.72
C TRP A 133 17.97 -11.36 -5.07
N PRO A 134 16.63 -11.49 -5.22
CA PRO A 134 15.70 -10.64 -4.49
C PRO A 134 15.89 -10.77 -2.97
N ILE A 135 15.86 -9.64 -2.28
CA ILE A 135 15.99 -9.62 -0.82
C ILE A 135 14.62 -9.84 -0.21
N ILE A 136 14.50 -10.84 0.67
CA ILE A 136 13.25 -11.16 1.37
C ILE A 136 13.38 -10.69 2.82
N THR A 137 12.52 -9.76 3.22
CA THR A 137 12.52 -9.18 4.57
C THR A 137 11.19 -9.46 5.27
N ASN A 138 11.25 -9.91 6.52
CA ASN A 138 10.09 -9.92 7.40
C ASN A 138 10.00 -8.57 8.11
N ILE A 139 9.19 -7.66 7.61
CA ILE A 139 9.09 -6.29 8.12
C ILE A 139 8.43 -6.14 9.50
N ARG A 140 7.90 -7.22 10.08
CA ARG A 140 7.50 -7.23 11.51
C ARG A 140 8.69 -7.49 12.43
N LEU A 141 9.66 -8.29 11.97
CA LEU A 141 10.89 -8.57 12.72
C LEU A 141 11.96 -7.51 12.47
N ASP A 142 12.01 -6.99 11.25
CA ASP A 142 12.93 -5.92 10.84
C ASP A 142 12.15 -4.75 10.19
N PRO A 143 11.48 -3.91 11.00
CA PRO A 143 10.67 -2.80 10.51
C PRO A 143 11.50 -1.66 9.89
N TYR A 144 12.81 -1.65 10.09
CA TYR A 144 13.73 -0.66 9.55
C TYR A 144 14.52 -1.16 8.34
N GLU A 145 14.29 -2.42 7.92
CA GLU A 145 14.97 -3.07 6.80
C GLU A 145 16.51 -2.97 6.89
N ARG A 146 17.04 -3.14 8.11
CA ARG A 146 18.48 -3.08 8.39
C ARG A 146 19.22 -4.36 7.99
N TRP A 147 18.50 -5.42 7.77
CA TRP A 147 19.01 -6.70 7.34
C TRP A 147 19.92 -6.60 6.11
N GLN A 148 19.63 -5.69 5.18
CA GLN A 148 20.42 -5.48 3.97
C GLN A 148 21.88 -5.09 4.27
N ASP A 149 22.09 -4.31 5.33
CA ASP A 149 23.42 -3.90 5.76
C ASP A 149 24.14 -4.95 6.64
N GLN A 150 23.39 -5.90 7.18
CA GLN A 150 23.87 -6.88 8.16
C GLN A 150 23.84 -8.32 7.64
N SER A 151 23.57 -8.52 6.36
CA SER A 151 23.38 -9.85 5.74
C SER A 151 24.59 -10.77 5.83
N GLN A 152 25.79 -10.25 6.10
CA GLN A 152 26.97 -11.06 6.33
C GLN A 152 26.96 -11.82 7.68
N MET A 153 26.10 -11.43 8.61
CA MET A 153 26.03 -12.04 9.96
C MET A 153 25.09 -13.28 10.03
N TYR A 154 24.27 -13.51 9.03
CA TYR A 154 23.26 -14.59 9.04
C TYR A 154 23.52 -15.71 8.03
N LEU A 155 24.66 -15.66 7.32
CA LEU A 155 25.09 -16.72 6.40
C LEU A 155 26.05 -17.73 7.07
N HIS A 156 26.12 -17.72 8.41
CA HIS A 156 26.93 -18.69 9.19
C HIS A 156 26.07 -19.48 10.14
#